data_7552d7134c83d406c8046e211538b194
#
_entry.id   7552d7134c83d406c8046e211538b194
#
_cell.length_a   1.000
_cell.length_b   1.000
_cell.length_c   1.000
_cell.angle_alpha   90.00
_cell.angle_beta   90.00
_cell.angle_gamma   90.00
#
_symmetry.space_group_name_H-M   'P 1'
#
loop_
_entity.id
_entity.type
_entity.pdbx_description
1 polymer ?
#
loop_
_entity_poly.entity_id
_entity_poly.type
_entity_poly.pdbx_seq_one_letter_code
_entity_poly.pdbx_strand_id
1 'polypeptide(L)'
;DIDWWYCNDILLSSSIGCVGGILTCLLSESLILISCKKKKKKSETQQAASTKKGASKLLWRGDIDWCEFTKHRSKADCWLCIAGNVYDVTKWLDRHPGGRQILLNYCGRDATDQFLAFHRQEDHRYLKLYQIGRVAPGTAPEPSKQTVAYRKLRGDLQREGLFDADLKFYIKELLIVLALLGGGIGVIASIGAVSHFTKVTIGAVLLGLGMHQAAFIGHDGLHRGITVKGAGKLFGIRDWGWKINKFLGVFCSSCIFGISSSMWTEEHSLHHSITRRPREDPQFIYLPIWLISLKELHKSVTERVGALARLEKYFMKILVPLQIYTFVPVAVLIGRTNLHIISACYAIKNFKVHDLLCQFLYWLWFVKVILAIPLLRHRVWFVFINHCVIGVLHVQLVLNHFAVECFTAEEEEGKTITRDGRGVMPWDHQQPHPTSTD
;
A
#
# COMPACT_ATOMS: atom_id res chain seq x y z
N ASP A 1 -22.21 2.26 -4.75
CA ASP A 1 -20.79 2.40 -5.11
C ASP A 1 -20.29 3.72 -4.52
N ILE A 2 -20.11 3.74 -3.19
CA ILE A 2 -19.39 4.83 -2.54
C ILE A 2 -17.93 4.42 -2.66
N ASP A 3 -17.18 5.18 -3.47
CA ASP A 3 -15.77 4.95 -3.69
C ASP A 3 -15.03 4.90 -2.35
N TRP A 4 -14.17 3.92 -2.15
CA TRP A 4 -13.33 3.75 -0.97
C TRP A 4 -12.53 5.03 -0.64
N TRP A 5 -12.16 5.80 -1.65
CA TRP A 5 -11.54 7.13 -1.57
C TRP A 5 -12.42 8.16 -0.88
N TYR A 6 -13.75 8.09 -1.03
CA TYR A 6 -14.68 8.97 -0.34
C TYR A 6 -14.71 8.71 1.18
N CYS A 7 -14.46 7.46 1.61
CA CYS A 7 -14.36 7.14 3.04
C CYS A 7 -13.00 7.52 3.64
N ASN A 8 -11.90 7.46 2.88
CA ASN A 8 -10.63 8.01 3.33
C ASN A 8 -10.71 9.52 3.53
N ASP A 9 -11.40 10.23 2.65
CA ASP A 9 -11.67 11.66 2.83
C ASP A 9 -12.48 11.95 4.11
N ILE A 10 -13.42 11.08 4.48
CA ILE A 10 -14.21 11.22 5.73
C ILE A 10 -13.36 10.82 6.95
N LEU A 11 -12.53 9.78 6.85
CA LEU A 11 -11.67 9.33 7.97
C LEU A 11 -10.52 10.31 8.22
N LEU A 12 -9.95 10.91 7.18
CA LEU A 12 -8.91 11.94 7.32
C LEU A 12 -9.48 13.27 7.82
N SER A 13 -10.71 13.64 7.43
CA SER A 13 -11.38 14.82 7.98
C SER A 13 -11.89 14.60 9.41
N SER A 14 -12.08 13.35 9.85
CA SER A 14 -12.55 13.00 11.20
C SER A 14 -11.42 12.74 12.20
N SER A 15 -10.15 12.71 11.78
CA SER A 15 -9.01 12.59 12.70
C SER A 15 -8.82 13.78 13.67
N ILE A 16 -9.64 14.82 13.54
CA ILE A 16 -9.66 15.99 14.44
C ILE A 16 -10.45 15.74 15.73
N GLY A 17 -11.20 14.63 15.83
CA GLY A 17 -11.94 14.27 17.02
C GLY A 17 -11.75 12.81 17.41
N CYS A 18 -10.63 12.49 18.06
CA CYS A 18 -10.20 11.12 18.39
C CYS A 18 -11.20 10.24 19.17
N VAL A 19 -12.32 10.74 19.66
CA VAL A 19 -13.34 9.97 20.38
C VAL A 19 -14.73 10.10 19.74
N GLY A 20 -15.10 11.28 19.24
CA GLY A 20 -16.40 11.52 18.59
C GLY A 20 -16.50 10.90 17.19
N GLY A 21 -15.39 10.87 16.43
CA GLY A 21 -15.36 10.32 15.06
C GLY A 21 -15.51 8.80 15.02
N ILE A 22 -14.96 8.07 15.98
CA ILE A 22 -15.09 6.61 16.07
C ILE A 22 -16.55 6.22 16.35
N LEU A 23 -17.24 6.93 17.24
CA LEU A 23 -18.63 6.64 17.58
C LEU A 23 -19.59 6.97 16.42
N THR A 24 -19.35 8.07 15.71
CA THR A 24 -20.15 8.48 14.55
C THR A 24 -19.91 7.57 13.34
N CYS A 25 -18.68 7.12 13.13
CA CYS A 25 -18.34 6.17 12.07
C CYS A 25 -18.98 4.80 12.34
N LEU A 26 -18.90 4.28 13.57
CA LEU A 26 -19.52 3.00 13.96
C LEU A 26 -21.05 3.03 13.91
N LEU A 27 -21.69 4.15 14.24
CA LEU A 27 -23.16 4.29 14.22
C LEU A 27 -23.68 4.52 12.79
N SER A 28 -23.03 5.32 11.97
CA SER A 28 -23.43 5.54 10.57
C SER A 28 -23.18 4.29 9.70
N GLU A 29 -22.10 3.58 9.92
CA GLU A 29 -21.79 2.34 9.19
C GLU A 29 -22.70 1.17 9.59
N SER A 30 -23.16 1.09 10.84
CA SER A 30 -24.12 0.05 11.28
C SER A 30 -25.43 0.13 10.50
N LEU A 31 -25.92 1.31 10.18
CA LEU A 31 -27.13 1.51 9.38
C LEU A 31 -26.90 1.21 7.89
N ILE A 32 -25.70 1.54 7.35
CA ILE A 32 -25.31 1.24 5.97
C ILE A 32 -25.06 -0.26 5.78
N LEU A 33 -24.45 -0.95 6.75
CA LEU A 33 -24.20 -2.39 6.71
C LEU A 33 -25.48 -3.24 6.66
N ILE A 34 -26.55 -2.82 7.32
CA ILE A 34 -27.85 -3.50 7.27
C ILE A 34 -28.48 -3.36 5.88
N SER A 35 -28.34 -2.21 5.23
CA SER A 35 -28.83 -1.95 3.87
C SER A 35 -28.02 -2.68 2.80
N CYS A 36 -26.69 -2.73 2.94
CA CYS A 36 -25.80 -3.43 2.01
C CYS A 36 -25.91 -4.95 2.08
N LYS A 37 -26.13 -5.56 3.24
CA LYS A 37 -26.36 -7.02 3.36
C LYS A 37 -27.56 -7.50 2.55
N LYS A 38 -28.65 -6.72 2.46
CA LYS A 38 -29.81 -7.07 1.64
C LYS A 38 -29.51 -6.98 0.12
N LYS A 39 -28.71 -6.01 -0.33
CA LYS A 39 -28.31 -5.86 -1.73
C LYS A 39 -27.29 -6.92 -2.16
N LYS A 40 -26.28 -7.22 -1.32
CA LYS A 40 -25.22 -8.17 -1.65
C LYS A 40 -25.75 -9.60 -1.78
N LYS A 41 -26.65 -10.05 -0.86
CA LYS A 41 -27.27 -11.39 -0.94
C LYS A 41 -28.12 -11.57 -2.20
N LYS A 42 -28.75 -10.50 -2.72
CA LYS A 42 -29.53 -10.53 -3.96
C LYS A 42 -28.63 -10.56 -5.21
N SER A 43 -27.46 -9.91 -5.17
CA SER A 43 -26.48 -9.91 -6.27
C SER A 43 -25.69 -11.21 -6.36
N GLU A 44 -25.30 -11.79 -5.22
CA GLU A 44 -24.56 -13.06 -5.17
C GLU A 44 -25.42 -14.25 -5.67
N THR A 45 -26.73 -14.25 -5.38
CA THR A 45 -27.65 -15.29 -5.89
C THR A 45 -27.90 -15.15 -7.39
N GLN A 46 -27.94 -13.95 -7.93
CA GLN A 46 -28.02 -13.69 -9.38
C GLN A 46 -26.69 -13.95 -10.10
N GLN A 47 -25.56 -13.68 -9.47
CA GLN A 47 -24.22 -13.90 -10.02
C GLN A 47 -23.84 -15.39 -10.04
N ALA A 48 -24.22 -16.18 -9.01
CA ALA A 48 -24.00 -17.62 -8.99
C ALA A 48 -24.80 -18.37 -10.06
N ALA A 49 -25.95 -17.83 -10.47
CA ALA A 49 -26.75 -18.37 -11.59
C ALA A 49 -26.15 -18.00 -12.96
N SER A 50 -25.48 -16.85 -13.07
CA SER A 50 -24.83 -16.35 -14.29
C SER A 50 -23.48 -17.01 -14.60
N THR A 51 -22.74 -17.46 -13.56
CA THR A 51 -21.39 -18.03 -13.74
C THR A 51 -21.39 -19.47 -14.27
N LYS A 52 -22.54 -20.14 -14.32
CA LYS A 52 -22.67 -21.47 -14.94
C LYS A 52 -22.98 -21.45 -16.45
N LYS A 53 -23.24 -20.27 -17.05
CA LYS A 53 -23.40 -20.11 -18.48
C LYS A 53 -22.34 -19.17 -19.05
N GLY A 54 -21.32 -19.74 -19.67
CA GLY A 54 -20.52 -19.07 -20.67
C GLY A 54 -19.29 -18.34 -20.16
N ALA A 55 -18.19 -19.06 -19.98
CA ALA A 55 -16.88 -18.50 -20.34
C ALA A 55 -16.95 -18.25 -21.85
N SER A 56 -17.38 -17.07 -22.28
CA SER A 56 -17.23 -16.67 -23.68
C SER A 56 -15.73 -16.67 -23.97
N LYS A 57 -15.27 -17.59 -24.79
CA LYS A 57 -13.93 -17.64 -25.34
C LYS A 57 -13.64 -16.25 -25.90
N LEU A 58 -12.71 -15.50 -25.31
CA LEU A 58 -12.32 -14.20 -25.83
C LEU A 58 -11.93 -14.40 -27.30
N LEU A 59 -12.55 -13.67 -28.20
CA LEU A 59 -12.28 -13.77 -29.63
C LEU A 59 -10.90 -13.13 -29.88
N TRP A 60 -10.02 -13.92 -30.50
CA TRP A 60 -8.74 -13.42 -31.00
C TRP A 60 -8.99 -12.39 -32.10
N ARG A 61 -8.47 -11.15 -31.94
CA ARG A 61 -8.66 -10.02 -32.85
C ARG A 61 -7.48 -9.78 -33.82
N GLY A 62 -6.40 -10.58 -33.70
CA GLY A 62 -5.20 -10.41 -34.51
C GLY A 62 -4.34 -9.21 -34.07
N ASP A 63 -3.84 -8.48 -35.05
CA ASP A 63 -3.05 -7.28 -34.83
C ASP A 63 -3.97 -6.07 -34.64
N ILE A 64 -3.80 -5.36 -33.54
CA ILE A 64 -4.64 -4.24 -33.08
C ILE A 64 -3.82 -2.95 -33.19
N ASP A 65 -4.36 -1.96 -33.89
CA ASP A 65 -3.75 -0.65 -33.99
C ASP A 65 -3.65 0.04 -32.63
N TRP A 66 -2.55 0.74 -32.36
CA TRP A 66 -2.31 1.41 -31.07
C TRP A 66 -3.38 2.46 -30.76
N CYS A 67 -3.83 3.23 -31.76
CA CYS A 67 -4.89 4.22 -31.57
C CYS A 67 -6.22 3.59 -31.19
N GLU A 68 -6.52 2.40 -31.72
CA GLU A 68 -7.70 1.63 -31.30
C GLU A 68 -7.53 1.12 -29.89
N PHE A 69 -6.41 0.46 -29.59
CA PHE A 69 -6.08 -0.04 -28.25
C PHE A 69 -6.23 1.03 -27.16
N THR A 70 -5.76 2.24 -27.40
CA THR A 70 -5.80 3.33 -26.42
C THR A 70 -7.19 3.86 -26.10
N LYS A 71 -8.23 3.49 -26.83
CA LYS A 71 -9.64 3.88 -26.54
C LYS A 71 -10.23 3.08 -25.38
N HIS A 72 -9.71 1.89 -25.09
CA HIS A 72 -10.22 0.97 -24.08
C HIS A 72 -9.72 1.31 -22.67
N ARG A 73 -10.18 2.46 -22.10
CA ARG A 73 -9.70 3.08 -20.86
C ARG A 73 -10.75 3.19 -19.75
N SER A 74 -11.81 2.41 -19.80
CA SER A 74 -12.89 2.55 -18.83
C SER A 74 -13.08 1.30 -17.97
N LYS A 75 -13.77 1.43 -16.84
CA LYS A 75 -14.15 0.30 -15.98
C LYS A 75 -14.97 -0.76 -16.74
N ALA A 76 -15.75 -0.33 -17.73
CA ALA A 76 -16.58 -1.21 -18.53
C ALA A 76 -15.83 -1.83 -19.71
N ASP A 77 -14.65 -1.29 -20.02
CA ASP A 77 -13.85 -1.68 -21.19
C ASP A 77 -12.37 -1.33 -20.95
N CYS A 78 -11.65 -2.28 -20.34
CA CYS A 78 -10.28 -2.10 -19.88
C CYS A 78 -9.35 -3.10 -20.55
N TRP A 79 -8.51 -2.58 -21.44
CA TRP A 79 -7.45 -3.36 -22.08
C TRP A 79 -6.08 -2.93 -21.62
N LEU A 80 -5.15 -3.87 -21.51
CA LEU A 80 -3.75 -3.64 -21.15
C LEU A 80 -2.84 -4.16 -22.26
N CYS A 81 -1.74 -3.45 -22.52
CA CYS A 81 -0.64 -3.97 -23.30
C CYS A 81 0.46 -4.48 -22.37
N ILE A 82 0.94 -5.71 -22.57
CA ILE A 82 2.10 -6.28 -21.85
C ILE A 82 2.98 -6.99 -22.86
N ALA A 83 4.20 -6.50 -23.02
CA ALA A 83 5.18 -7.03 -23.97
C ALA A 83 4.62 -7.16 -25.41
N GLY A 84 3.90 -6.13 -25.88
CA GLY A 84 3.29 -6.08 -27.20
C GLY A 84 2.02 -6.92 -27.36
N ASN A 85 1.59 -7.67 -26.33
CA ASN A 85 0.34 -8.42 -26.37
C ASN A 85 -0.78 -7.62 -25.73
N VAL A 86 -1.99 -7.71 -26.27
CA VAL A 86 -3.19 -7.01 -25.78
C VAL A 86 -4.08 -7.95 -25.00
N TYR A 87 -4.49 -7.52 -23.81
CA TYR A 87 -5.28 -8.31 -22.86
C TYR A 87 -6.55 -7.54 -22.46
N ASP A 88 -7.71 -8.16 -22.62
CA ASP A 88 -8.98 -7.65 -22.08
C ASP A 88 -9.14 -8.12 -20.63
N VAL A 89 -8.90 -7.21 -19.68
CA VAL A 89 -8.98 -7.48 -18.24
C VAL A 89 -10.26 -6.94 -17.60
N THR A 90 -11.24 -6.50 -18.39
CA THR A 90 -12.49 -5.90 -17.91
C THR A 90 -13.17 -6.76 -16.85
N LYS A 91 -13.29 -8.08 -17.11
CA LYS A 91 -13.92 -9.04 -16.19
C LYS A 91 -13.02 -9.45 -15.02
N TRP A 92 -11.74 -9.09 -15.05
CA TRP A 92 -10.75 -9.40 -14.02
C TRP A 92 -10.56 -8.27 -13.00
N LEU A 93 -11.00 -7.05 -13.31
CA LEU A 93 -10.79 -5.86 -12.49
C LEU A 93 -11.09 -6.09 -11.00
N ASP A 94 -12.27 -6.60 -10.67
CA ASP A 94 -12.70 -6.79 -9.27
C ASP A 94 -12.11 -8.04 -8.60
N ARG A 95 -11.34 -8.85 -9.34
CA ARG A 95 -10.70 -10.10 -8.88
C ARG A 95 -9.18 -9.96 -8.74
N HIS A 96 -8.62 -8.85 -9.20
CA HIS A 96 -7.18 -8.65 -9.17
C HIS A 96 -6.67 -8.54 -7.73
N PRO A 97 -5.69 -9.37 -7.30
CA PRO A 97 -5.20 -9.36 -5.91
C PRO A 97 -4.58 -8.04 -5.46
N GLY A 98 -3.96 -7.27 -6.37
CA GLY A 98 -3.41 -5.93 -6.11
C GLY A 98 -4.44 -4.80 -6.13
N GLY A 99 -5.75 -5.15 -6.16
CA GLY A 99 -6.83 -4.17 -6.23
C GLY A 99 -7.19 -3.78 -7.67
N ARG A 100 -8.40 -3.28 -7.82
CA ARG A 100 -8.96 -2.86 -9.12
C ARG A 100 -8.28 -1.60 -9.66
N GLN A 101 -7.94 -0.67 -8.77
CA GLN A 101 -7.47 0.66 -9.16
C GLN A 101 -6.15 0.60 -9.92
N ILE A 102 -5.24 -0.30 -9.53
CA ILE A 102 -3.97 -0.47 -10.24
C ILE A 102 -4.18 -0.85 -11.72
N LEU A 103 -5.16 -1.71 -12.03
CA LEU A 103 -5.47 -2.06 -13.42
C LEU A 103 -6.10 -0.88 -14.17
N LEU A 104 -7.02 -0.16 -13.53
CA LEU A 104 -7.68 1.01 -14.13
C LEU A 104 -6.69 2.11 -14.51
N ASN A 105 -5.64 2.31 -13.73
CA ASN A 105 -4.60 3.31 -14.02
C ASN A 105 -3.80 2.97 -15.30
N TYR A 106 -3.77 1.70 -15.68
CA TYR A 106 -3.06 1.25 -16.88
C TYR A 106 -3.99 0.84 -18.03
N CYS A 107 -5.30 1.02 -17.91
CA CYS A 107 -6.22 0.77 -19.02
C CYS A 107 -5.83 1.61 -20.25
N GLY A 108 -5.71 0.96 -21.42
CA GLY A 108 -5.30 1.57 -22.69
C GLY A 108 -3.83 2.05 -22.70
N ARG A 109 -2.97 1.48 -21.87
CA ARG A 109 -1.55 1.83 -21.75
C ARG A 109 -0.66 0.58 -21.79
N ASP A 110 0.65 0.78 -22.10
CA ASP A 110 1.66 -0.27 -21.89
C ASP A 110 1.93 -0.42 -20.39
N ALA A 111 1.63 -1.60 -19.86
CA ALA A 111 1.83 -1.99 -18.47
C ALA A 111 3.00 -2.99 -18.32
N THR A 112 3.89 -3.09 -19.32
CA THR A 112 4.94 -4.12 -19.38
C THR A 112 5.85 -4.05 -18.15
N ASP A 113 6.41 -2.88 -17.87
CA ASP A 113 7.41 -2.74 -16.80
C ASP A 113 6.79 -2.91 -15.42
N GLN A 114 5.58 -2.39 -15.22
CA GLN A 114 4.81 -2.57 -13.99
C GLN A 114 4.41 -4.03 -13.79
N PHE A 115 3.93 -4.68 -14.84
CA PHE A 115 3.62 -6.11 -14.76
C PHE A 115 4.85 -6.92 -14.36
N LEU A 116 5.99 -6.69 -15.00
CA LEU A 116 7.25 -7.38 -14.68
C LEU A 116 7.78 -7.05 -13.28
N ALA A 117 7.47 -5.88 -12.72
CA ALA A 117 7.87 -5.49 -11.36
C ALA A 117 7.07 -6.24 -10.29
N PHE A 118 5.76 -6.44 -10.49
CA PHE A 118 4.86 -7.00 -9.48
C PHE A 118 4.53 -8.49 -9.64
N HIS A 119 4.79 -9.06 -10.84
CA HIS A 119 4.41 -10.43 -11.15
C HIS A 119 5.63 -11.30 -11.43
N ARG A 120 5.55 -12.57 -10.97
CA ARG A 120 6.57 -13.57 -11.26
C ARG A 120 6.29 -14.24 -12.60
N GLN A 121 7.29 -14.95 -13.10
CA GLN A 121 7.21 -15.69 -14.37
C GLN A 121 6.05 -16.71 -14.38
N GLU A 122 5.74 -17.32 -13.22
CA GLU A 122 4.64 -18.28 -13.10
C GLU A 122 3.26 -17.63 -13.29
N ASP A 123 3.14 -16.32 -13.01
CA ASP A 123 1.88 -15.59 -13.16
C ASP A 123 1.55 -15.33 -14.63
N HIS A 124 2.55 -15.36 -15.53
CA HIS A 124 2.37 -15.15 -16.97
C HIS A 124 1.41 -16.17 -17.63
N ARG A 125 1.29 -17.37 -17.07
CA ARG A 125 0.35 -18.39 -17.54
C ARG A 125 -1.11 -17.93 -17.49
N TYR A 126 -1.45 -17.07 -16.51
CA TYR A 126 -2.81 -16.56 -16.35
C TYR A 126 -3.16 -15.49 -17.39
N LEU A 127 -2.18 -14.74 -17.90
CA LEU A 127 -2.39 -13.73 -18.94
C LEU A 127 -3.00 -14.33 -20.22
N LYS A 128 -2.61 -15.56 -20.59
CA LYS A 128 -3.13 -16.24 -21.80
C LYS A 128 -4.66 -16.35 -21.81
N LEU A 129 -5.31 -16.34 -20.65
CA LEU A 129 -6.77 -16.41 -20.53
C LEU A 129 -7.47 -15.11 -20.94
N TYR A 130 -6.75 -14.00 -20.96
CA TYR A 130 -7.26 -12.66 -21.22
C TYR A 130 -6.72 -12.07 -22.53
N GLN A 131 -5.81 -12.76 -23.20
CA GLN A 131 -5.21 -12.28 -24.44
C GLN A 131 -6.22 -12.26 -25.58
N ILE A 132 -6.34 -11.10 -26.23
CA ILE A 132 -7.26 -10.88 -27.36
C ILE A 132 -6.54 -10.53 -28.67
N GLY A 133 -5.25 -10.19 -28.63
CA GLY A 133 -4.49 -9.84 -29.83
C GLY A 133 -3.07 -9.41 -29.51
N ARG A 134 -2.46 -8.73 -30.46
CA ARG A 134 -1.15 -8.09 -30.36
C ARG A 134 -1.24 -6.68 -30.89
N VAL A 135 -0.37 -5.82 -30.44
CA VAL A 135 -0.20 -4.47 -31.02
C VAL A 135 0.36 -4.63 -32.42
N ALA A 136 -0.28 -3.97 -33.39
CA ALA A 136 0.16 -3.98 -34.78
C ALA A 136 1.58 -3.38 -34.90
N PRO A 137 2.52 -4.02 -35.62
CA PRO A 137 3.87 -3.54 -35.76
C PRO A 137 3.91 -2.10 -36.29
N GLY A 138 4.77 -1.26 -35.67
CA GLY A 138 4.99 0.14 -36.08
C GLY A 138 3.88 1.12 -35.69
N THR A 139 2.80 0.69 -34.98
CA THR A 139 1.73 1.59 -34.54
C THR A 139 1.94 2.13 -33.12
N ALA A 140 2.65 1.38 -32.27
CA ALA A 140 2.96 1.83 -30.91
C ALA A 140 4.06 2.92 -30.93
N PRO A 141 4.01 3.88 -29.99
CA PRO A 141 5.09 4.85 -29.83
C PRO A 141 6.39 4.13 -29.42
N GLU A 142 7.50 4.66 -29.87
CA GLU A 142 8.82 4.19 -29.44
C GLU A 142 9.01 4.42 -27.94
N PRO A 143 9.61 3.46 -27.22
CA PRO A 143 9.89 3.65 -25.80
C PRO A 143 10.87 4.82 -25.59
N SER A 144 10.64 5.60 -24.53
CA SER A 144 11.53 6.70 -24.18
C SER A 144 12.97 6.23 -23.89
N LYS A 145 13.93 7.14 -23.96
CA LYS A 145 15.33 6.84 -23.62
C LYS A 145 15.45 6.32 -22.19
N GLN A 146 14.66 6.85 -21.28
CA GLN A 146 14.60 6.44 -19.88
C GLN A 146 14.05 5.02 -19.75
N THR A 147 12.98 4.68 -20.48
CA THR A 147 12.43 3.31 -20.55
C THR A 147 13.51 2.32 -20.98
N VAL A 148 14.22 2.65 -22.04
CA VAL A 148 15.28 1.79 -22.58
C VAL A 148 16.40 1.62 -21.54
N ALA A 149 16.84 2.72 -20.91
CA ALA A 149 17.87 2.70 -19.87
C ALA A 149 17.43 1.87 -18.65
N TYR A 150 16.20 2.05 -18.18
CA TYR A 150 15.63 1.27 -17.07
C TYR A 150 15.57 -0.23 -17.39
N ARG A 151 15.05 -0.60 -18.56
CA ARG A 151 14.98 -2.01 -19.00
C ARG A 151 16.35 -2.65 -19.09
N LYS A 152 17.35 -1.88 -19.58
CA LYS A 152 18.75 -2.32 -19.62
C LYS A 152 19.27 -2.55 -18.19
N LEU A 153 19.19 -1.54 -17.31
CA LEU A 153 19.63 -1.65 -15.92
C LEU A 153 18.96 -2.85 -15.21
N ARG A 154 17.63 -2.99 -15.35
CA ARG A 154 16.91 -4.12 -14.78
C ARG A 154 17.44 -5.46 -15.28
N GLY A 155 17.73 -5.57 -16.57
CA GLY A 155 18.33 -6.78 -17.17
C GLY A 155 19.73 -7.05 -16.63
N ASP A 156 20.55 -6.02 -16.43
CA ASP A 156 21.88 -6.13 -15.86
C ASP A 156 21.83 -6.66 -14.42
N LEU A 157 21.03 -6.03 -13.56
CA LEU A 157 20.81 -6.45 -12.17
C LEU A 157 20.27 -7.89 -12.07
N GLN A 158 19.40 -8.28 -13.01
CA GLN A 158 18.87 -9.63 -13.05
C GLN A 158 19.93 -10.67 -13.40
N ARG A 159 20.84 -10.34 -14.34
CA ARG A 159 21.99 -11.19 -14.71
C ARG A 159 22.99 -11.32 -13.56
N GLU A 160 23.20 -10.28 -12.80
CA GLU A 160 24.04 -10.28 -11.61
C GLU A 160 23.40 -11.01 -10.40
N GLY A 161 22.15 -11.47 -10.53
CA GLY A 161 21.45 -12.21 -9.46
C GLY A 161 20.97 -11.33 -8.31
N LEU A 162 20.95 -9.99 -8.47
CA LEU A 162 20.55 -9.06 -7.41
C LEU A 162 19.04 -9.10 -7.09
N PHE A 163 18.24 -9.75 -7.92
CA PHE A 163 16.84 -10.08 -7.61
C PHE A 163 16.66 -11.40 -6.85
N ASP A 164 17.75 -12.14 -6.60
CA ASP A 164 17.72 -13.38 -5.83
C ASP A 164 17.79 -13.05 -4.35
N ALA A 165 16.67 -13.18 -3.65
CA ALA A 165 16.60 -12.93 -2.21
C ALA A 165 17.33 -14.03 -1.42
N ASP A 166 18.02 -13.65 -0.35
CA ASP A 166 18.69 -14.57 0.57
C ASP A 166 17.78 -14.88 1.77
N LEU A 167 17.21 -16.08 1.78
CA LEU A 167 16.37 -16.54 2.88
C LEU A 167 17.13 -16.58 4.23
N LYS A 168 18.45 -16.81 4.21
CA LYS A 168 19.28 -16.86 5.45
C LYS A 168 19.31 -15.47 6.10
N PHE A 169 19.38 -14.41 5.30
CA PHE A 169 19.28 -13.05 5.80
C PHE A 169 17.96 -12.84 6.57
N TYR A 170 16.82 -13.21 5.99
CA TYR A 170 15.52 -13.04 6.64
C TYR A 170 15.33 -13.94 7.87
N ILE A 171 15.92 -15.13 7.90
CA ILE A 171 15.93 -15.97 9.12
C ILE A 171 16.70 -15.26 10.24
N LYS A 172 17.89 -14.71 9.93
CA LYS A 172 18.67 -13.93 10.90
C LYS A 172 17.88 -12.72 11.42
N GLU A 173 17.28 -11.94 10.53
CA GLU A 173 16.49 -10.77 10.91
C GLU A 173 15.28 -11.15 11.76
N LEU A 174 14.59 -12.25 11.44
CA LEU A 174 13.49 -12.76 12.26
C LEU A 174 13.96 -13.16 13.66
N LEU A 175 15.11 -13.81 13.78
CA LEU A 175 15.71 -14.16 15.08
C LEU A 175 16.04 -12.91 15.89
N ILE A 176 16.54 -11.84 15.25
CA ILE A 176 16.78 -10.54 15.89
C ILE A 176 15.46 -9.96 16.40
N VAL A 177 14.41 -9.97 15.58
CA VAL A 177 13.07 -9.50 15.99
C VAL A 177 12.59 -10.25 17.23
N LEU A 178 12.66 -11.59 17.20
CA LEU A 178 12.22 -12.42 18.33
C LEU A 178 13.06 -12.18 19.59
N ALA A 179 14.36 -11.98 19.45
CA ALA A 179 15.27 -11.65 20.56
C ALA A 179 14.95 -10.28 21.16
N LEU A 180 14.67 -9.27 20.32
CA LEU A 180 14.27 -7.93 20.79
C LEU A 180 12.93 -7.96 21.52
N LEU A 181 11.94 -8.66 20.97
CA LEU A 181 10.61 -8.79 21.58
C LEU A 181 10.69 -9.58 22.90
N GLY A 182 11.34 -10.74 22.87
CA GLY A 182 11.52 -11.58 24.06
C GLY A 182 12.38 -10.89 25.13
N GLY A 183 13.47 -10.24 24.73
CA GLY A 183 14.34 -9.45 25.62
C GLY A 183 13.58 -8.27 26.25
N GLY A 184 12.78 -7.55 25.47
CA GLY A 184 11.96 -6.46 25.98
C GLY A 184 10.94 -6.90 27.03
N ILE A 185 10.22 -8.00 26.76
CA ILE A 185 9.30 -8.61 27.74
C ILE A 185 10.06 -9.11 28.98
N GLY A 186 11.18 -9.80 28.78
CA GLY A 186 12.02 -10.32 29.86
C GLY A 186 12.56 -9.24 30.78
N VAL A 187 13.00 -8.09 30.23
CA VAL A 187 13.46 -6.95 31.02
C VAL A 187 12.33 -6.36 31.86
N ILE A 188 11.13 -6.18 31.29
CA ILE A 188 9.96 -5.68 32.03
C ILE A 188 9.60 -6.62 33.18
N ALA A 189 9.60 -7.94 32.94
CA ALA A 189 9.25 -8.96 33.92
C ALA A 189 10.36 -9.27 34.93
N SER A 190 11.61 -8.79 34.71
CA SER A 190 12.75 -9.15 35.54
C SER A 190 12.64 -8.63 36.98
N ILE A 191 13.13 -9.42 37.95
CA ILE A 191 13.33 -9.04 39.34
C ILE A 191 14.78 -8.56 39.51
N GLY A 192 15.02 -7.60 40.37
CA GLY A 192 16.39 -7.13 40.66
C GLY A 192 16.49 -5.65 40.96
N ALA A 193 17.72 -5.16 41.24
CA ALA A 193 18.04 -3.84 41.76
C ALA A 193 17.77 -2.65 40.81
N VAL A 194 17.60 -2.91 39.50
CA VAL A 194 17.31 -1.87 38.51
C VAL A 194 15.92 -1.29 38.75
N SER A 195 15.78 0.03 38.73
CA SER A 195 14.49 0.67 38.95
C SER A 195 13.43 0.19 37.95
N HIS A 196 12.18 0.07 38.39
CA HIS A 196 11.08 -0.34 37.53
C HIS A 196 10.89 0.61 36.34
N PHE A 197 11.11 1.91 36.52
CA PHE A 197 11.04 2.90 35.45
C PHE A 197 12.08 2.62 34.35
N THR A 198 13.33 2.33 34.74
CA THR A 198 14.42 1.99 33.80
C THR A 198 14.10 0.72 33.01
N LYS A 199 13.60 -0.32 33.70
CA LYS A 199 13.18 -1.58 33.03
C LYS A 199 12.10 -1.35 32.01
N VAL A 200 11.07 -0.56 32.36
CA VAL A 200 9.98 -0.21 31.46
C VAL A 200 10.46 0.57 30.25
N THR A 201 11.41 1.50 30.45
CA THR A 201 12.02 2.28 29.37
C THR A 201 12.82 1.39 28.41
N ILE A 202 13.72 0.57 28.94
CA ILE A 202 14.51 -0.38 28.13
C ILE A 202 13.58 -1.36 27.38
N GLY A 203 12.60 -1.92 28.09
CA GLY A 203 11.63 -2.83 27.48
C GLY A 203 10.81 -2.18 26.37
N ALA A 204 10.38 -0.93 26.56
CA ALA A 204 9.66 -0.17 25.53
C ALA A 204 10.51 0.07 24.27
N VAL A 205 11.81 0.38 24.45
CA VAL A 205 12.75 0.57 23.33
C VAL A 205 12.97 -0.75 22.59
N LEU A 206 13.27 -1.83 23.31
CA LEU A 206 13.53 -3.14 22.69
C LEU A 206 12.30 -3.65 21.93
N LEU A 207 11.10 -3.55 22.54
CA LEU A 207 9.85 -3.92 21.87
C LEU A 207 9.57 -3.02 20.65
N GLY A 208 9.83 -1.70 20.79
CA GLY A 208 9.69 -0.75 19.68
C GLY A 208 10.60 -1.09 18.50
N LEU A 209 11.88 -1.38 18.76
CA LEU A 209 12.84 -1.80 17.73
C LEU A 209 12.45 -3.14 17.08
N GLY A 210 12.02 -4.11 17.90
CA GLY A 210 11.56 -5.40 17.39
C GLY A 210 10.34 -5.26 16.48
N MET A 211 9.36 -4.43 16.86
CA MET A 211 8.19 -4.14 16.03
C MET A 211 8.56 -3.36 14.76
N HIS A 212 9.47 -2.39 14.87
CA HIS A 212 9.99 -1.63 13.75
C HIS A 212 10.65 -2.56 12.72
N GLN A 213 11.54 -3.44 13.17
CA GLN A 213 12.23 -4.39 12.29
C GLN A 213 11.25 -5.44 11.70
N ALA A 214 10.25 -5.88 12.48
CA ALA A 214 9.20 -6.75 11.97
C ALA A 214 8.40 -6.10 10.82
N ALA A 215 8.17 -4.77 10.87
CA ALA A 215 7.49 -4.07 9.80
C ALA A 215 8.23 -4.19 8.46
N PHE A 216 9.58 -4.14 8.44
CA PHE A 216 10.37 -4.35 7.22
C PHE A 216 10.29 -5.77 6.70
N ILE A 217 10.41 -6.79 7.58
CA ILE A 217 10.20 -8.18 7.15
C ILE A 217 8.79 -8.39 6.60
N GLY A 218 7.80 -7.77 7.26
CA GLY A 218 6.41 -7.77 6.81
C GLY A 218 6.26 -7.15 5.43
N HIS A 219 6.84 -5.98 5.22
CA HIS A 219 6.91 -5.25 3.95
C HIS A 219 7.45 -6.14 2.83
N ASP A 220 8.65 -6.69 3.01
CA ASP A 220 9.32 -7.49 1.99
C ASP A 220 8.57 -8.80 1.71
N GLY A 221 7.98 -9.41 2.75
CA GLY A 221 7.14 -10.60 2.62
C GLY A 221 5.88 -10.34 1.79
N LEU A 222 5.21 -9.21 2.01
CA LEU A 222 4.02 -8.82 1.26
C LEU A 222 4.36 -8.43 -0.18
N HIS A 223 5.56 -7.90 -0.45
CA HIS A 223 6.13 -7.74 -1.79
C HIS A 223 6.64 -9.03 -2.42
N ARG A 224 6.59 -10.16 -1.72
CA ARG A 224 7.14 -11.46 -2.17
C ARG A 224 8.66 -11.44 -2.36
N GLY A 225 9.36 -10.57 -1.62
CA GLY A 225 10.80 -10.33 -1.70
C GLY A 225 11.67 -11.25 -0.84
N ILE A 226 11.11 -11.95 0.17
CA ILE A 226 11.89 -12.81 1.09
C ILE A 226 12.50 -14.02 0.40
N THR A 227 11.80 -14.60 -0.57
CA THR A 227 12.33 -15.66 -1.42
C THR A 227 11.66 -15.63 -2.79
N VAL A 228 12.46 -15.60 -3.83
CA VAL A 228 12.05 -15.73 -5.24
C VAL A 228 12.17 -17.17 -5.73
N LYS A 229 12.98 -18.00 -5.07
CA LYS A 229 13.13 -19.43 -5.32
C LYS A 229 12.04 -20.18 -4.58
N GLY A 230 11.37 -21.11 -5.22
CA GLY A 230 10.36 -21.93 -4.54
C GLY A 230 9.14 -22.26 -5.37
N ALA A 231 9.24 -22.10 -6.69
CA ALA A 231 8.34 -22.75 -7.65
C ALA A 231 8.60 -24.25 -7.70
N GLY A 232 8.53 -24.93 -6.57
CA GLY A 232 8.81 -26.36 -6.47
C GLY A 232 8.24 -26.94 -5.19
N LYS A 233 8.57 -28.20 -4.89
CA LYS A 233 8.24 -28.83 -3.63
C LYS A 233 9.43 -28.76 -2.68
N LEU A 234 9.20 -28.22 -1.48
CA LEU A 234 10.11 -28.34 -0.35
C LEU A 234 9.37 -29.08 0.78
N PHE A 235 9.91 -30.20 1.27
CA PHE A 235 9.23 -31.03 2.27
C PHE A 235 7.78 -31.37 1.91
N GLY A 236 7.50 -31.63 0.62
CA GLY A 236 6.14 -31.93 0.14
C GLY A 236 5.24 -30.70 -0.07
N ILE A 237 5.66 -29.53 0.35
CA ILE A 237 4.89 -28.29 0.19
C ILE A 237 5.13 -27.73 -1.21
N ARG A 238 4.08 -27.67 -2.03
CA ARG A 238 4.11 -27.02 -3.34
C ARG A 238 4.08 -25.51 -3.17
N ASP A 239 4.81 -24.78 -4.04
CA ASP A 239 4.89 -23.33 -4.04
C ASP A 239 5.29 -22.75 -2.67
N TRP A 240 6.25 -23.39 -2.01
CA TRP A 240 6.68 -23.08 -0.65
C TRP A 240 7.18 -21.63 -0.52
N GLY A 241 7.87 -21.12 -1.54
CA GLY A 241 8.38 -19.75 -1.54
C GLY A 241 7.26 -18.71 -1.40
N TRP A 242 6.15 -18.90 -2.13
CA TRP A 242 4.97 -18.03 -1.99
C TRP A 242 4.35 -18.13 -0.58
N LYS A 243 4.28 -19.35 -0.04
CA LYS A 243 3.72 -19.57 1.31
C LYS A 243 4.59 -18.96 2.39
N ILE A 244 5.92 -19.03 2.28
CA ILE A 244 6.84 -18.37 3.22
C ILE A 244 6.69 -16.84 3.14
N ASN A 245 6.73 -16.26 1.94
CA ASN A 245 6.54 -14.83 1.77
C ASN A 245 5.22 -14.37 2.42
N LYS A 246 4.11 -15.06 2.11
CA LYS A 246 2.81 -14.73 2.67
C LYS A 246 2.77 -14.92 4.19
N PHE A 247 3.30 -16.02 4.70
CA PHE A 247 3.31 -16.29 6.14
C PHE A 247 4.11 -15.24 6.90
N LEU A 248 5.36 -14.98 6.51
CA LEU A 248 6.19 -13.99 7.17
C LEU A 248 5.65 -12.58 6.98
N GLY A 249 5.15 -12.25 5.79
CA GLY A 249 4.49 -10.98 5.51
C GLY A 249 3.32 -10.73 6.46
N VAL A 250 2.38 -11.68 6.58
CA VAL A 250 1.21 -11.57 7.48
C VAL A 250 1.64 -11.61 8.95
N PHE A 251 2.51 -12.53 9.33
CA PHE A 251 2.93 -12.69 10.73
C PHE A 251 3.60 -11.41 11.25
N CYS A 252 4.57 -10.87 10.52
CA CYS A 252 5.31 -9.70 10.95
C CYS A 252 4.45 -8.42 10.88
N SER A 253 3.67 -8.22 9.80
CA SER A 253 2.85 -7.01 9.66
C SER A 253 1.60 -7.03 10.54
N SER A 254 0.91 -8.17 10.66
CA SER A 254 -0.41 -8.19 11.33
C SER A 254 -0.34 -8.71 12.77
N CYS A 255 0.49 -9.74 13.07
CA CYS A 255 0.56 -10.28 14.43
C CYS A 255 1.60 -9.58 15.31
N ILE A 256 2.68 -9.03 14.73
CA ILE A 256 3.71 -8.31 15.51
C ILE A 256 3.51 -6.80 15.42
N PHE A 257 3.32 -6.24 14.23
CA PHE A 257 3.18 -4.80 14.03
C PHE A 257 1.73 -4.30 14.17
N GLY A 258 0.73 -5.15 13.87
CA GLY A 258 -0.69 -4.90 14.16
C GLY A 258 -1.50 -4.25 13.04
N ILE A 259 -1.03 -4.26 11.80
CA ILE A 259 -1.76 -3.69 10.65
C ILE A 259 -2.41 -4.76 9.79
N SER A 260 -3.40 -4.38 8.97
CA SER A 260 -3.98 -5.29 7.97
C SER A 260 -3.02 -5.54 6.83
N SER A 261 -2.59 -6.79 6.68
CA SER A 261 -1.74 -7.21 5.56
C SER A 261 -2.43 -7.06 4.21
N SER A 262 -3.76 -7.25 4.16
CA SER A 262 -4.54 -7.08 2.94
C SER A 262 -4.65 -5.61 2.54
N MET A 263 -4.93 -4.71 3.49
CA MET A 263 -4.96 -3.26 3.26
C MET A 263 -3.61 -2.79 2.74
N TRP A 264 -2.56 -3.15 3.47
CA TRP A 264 -1.21 -2.72 3.13
C TRP A 264 -0.82 -3.19 1.72
N THR A 265 -1.10 -4.46 1.37
CA THR A 265 -0.80 -4.98 0.03
C THR A 265 -1.51 -4.20 -1.07
N GLU A 266 -2.79 -3.86 -0.87
CA GLU A 266 -3.59 -3.14 -1.86
C GLU A 266 -3.12 -1.68 -2.00
N GLU A 267 -3.02 -0.95 -0.89
CA GLU A 267 -2.59 0.45 -0.88
C GLU A 267 -1.14 0.63 -1.33
N HIS A 268 -0.25 -0.21 -0.84
CA HIS A 268 1.18 -0.08 -1.13
C HIS A 268 1.55 -0.52 -2.55
N SER A 269 0.85 -1.52 -3.10
CA SER A 269 0.99 -1.86 -4.52
C SER A 269 0.48 -0.74 -5.43
N LEU A 270 -0.62 -0.09 -5.03
CA LEU A 270 -1.13 1.08 -5.75
C LEU A 270 -0.14 2.24 -5.67
N HIS A 271 0.39 2.53 -4.47
CA HIS A 271 1.44 3.53 -4.26
C HIS A 271 2.65 3.30 -5.19
N HIS A 272 3.20 2.09 -5.23
CA HIS A 272 4.32 1.79 -6.14
C HIS A 272 3.97 1.92 -7.63
N SER A 273 2.70 1.80 -8.00
CA SER A 273 2.27 1.94 -9.39
C SER A 273 2.05 3.38 -9.84
N ILE A 274 1.72 4.28 -8.90
CA ILE A 274 1.41 5.69 -9.15
C ILE A 274 2.08 6.59 -8.10
N THR A 275 3.26 6.23 -7.69
CA THR A 275 4.03 6.91 -6.64
C THR A 275 4.03 8.43 -6.86
N ARG A 276 3.64 9.18 -5.81
CA ARG A 276 3.68 10.65 -5.77
C ARG A 276 2.72 11.36 -6.73
N ARG A 277 1.72 10.66 -7.24
CA ARG A 277 0.65 11.33 -7.98
C ARG A 277 -0.31 11.96 -6.98
N PRO A 278 -0.40 13.29 -6.91
CA PRO A 278 -1.26 13.96 -5.96
C PRO A 278 -2.68 13.44 -6.03
N ARG A 279 -3.28 13.09 -4.87
CA ARG A 279 -4.64 12.58 -4.68
C ARG A 279 -4.95 11.18 -5.19
N GLU A 280 -4.12 10.59 -6.03
CA GLU A 280 -4.30 9.24 -6.55
C GLU A 280 -3.45 8.24 -5.78
N ASP A 281 -2.27 8.66 -5.31
CA ASP A 281 -1.41 7.88 -4.45
C ASP A 281 -1.96 7.85 -3.02
N PRO A 282 -2.38 6.68 -2.49
CA PRO A 282 -3.01 6.58 -1.17
C PRO A 282 -2.09 7.01 -0.03
N GLN A 283 -0.78 6.94 -0.23
CA GLN A 283 0.19 7.32 0.80
C GLN A 283 0.50 8.83 0.82
N PHE A 284 -0.10 9.60 -0.08
CA PHE A 284 0.07 11.04 -0.21
C PHE A 284 -1.16 11.88 0.17
N ILE A 285 -2.17 11.28 0.80
CA ILE A 285 -3.38 11.98 1.20
C ILE A 285 -3.27 12.42 2.67
N TYR A 286 -2.59 13.51 2.94
CA TYR A 286 -2.38 14.03 4.30
C TYR A 286 -3.16 15.30 4.64
N LEU A 287 -3.84 15.90 3.66
CA LEU A 287 -4.71 17.06 3.92
C LEU A 287 -5.87 16.66 4.85
N PRO A 288 -6.27 17.51 5.77
CA PRO A 288 -5.89 18.92 5.98
C PRO A 288 -4.68 19.13 6.92
N ILE A 289 -3.97 18.07 7.35
CA ILE A 289 -2.93 18.14 8.37
C ILE A 289 -1.62 18.61 7.77
N TRP A 290 -1.21 18.03 6.65
CA TRP A 290 0.01 18.36 5.93
C TRP A 290 -0.26 18.56 4.45
N LEU A 291 0.51 19.44 3.84
CA LEU A 291 0.55 19.68 2.41
C LEU A 291 1.94 19.25 1.90
N ILE A 292 1.96 18.28 0.99
CA ILE A 292 3.19 17.76 0.40
C ILE A 292 3.58 18.57 -0.84
N SER A 293 2.60 18.94 -1.65
CA SER A 293 2.79 19.68 -2.88
C SER A 293 1.75 20.77 -3.05
N LEU A 294 2.17 21.94 -3.53
CA LEU A 294 1.25 23.01 -3.90
C LEU A 294 0.27 22.60 -5.01
N LYS A 295 0.61 21.59 -5.82
CA LYS A 295 -0.26 21.01 -6.83
C LYS A 295 -1.51 20.33 -6.22
N GLU A 296 -1.39 19.79 -5.00
CA GLU A 296 -2.57 19.29 -4.25
C GLU A 296 -3.51 20.41 -3.85
N LEU A 297 -2.97 21.57 -3.48
CA LEU A 297 -3.76 22.68 -2.99
C LEU A 297 -4.71 23.22 -4.05
N HIS A 298 -4.26 23.31 -5.29
CA HIS A 298 -5.03 23.95 -6.37
C HIS A 298 -6.35 23.21 -6.67
N LYS A 299 -6.33 21.88 -6.71
CA LYS A 299 -7.54 21.05 -6.97
C LYS A 299 -8.44 20.88 -5.75
N SER A 300 -7.88 20.71 -4.52
CA SER A 300 -8.70 20.47 -3.32
C SER A 300 -9.49 21.70 -2.86
N VAL A 301 -8.96 22.89 -3.11
CA VAL A 301 -9.61 24.14 -2.68
C VAL A 301 -10.74 24.56 -3.61
N THR A 302 -10.66 24.21 -4.90
CA THR A 302 -11.60 24.71 -5.92
C THR A 302 -12.81 23.80 -6.15
N GLU A 303 -12.68 22.49 -5.98
CA GLU A 303 -13.70 21.53 -6.41
C GLU A 303 -14.67 21.07 -5.31
N ARG A 304 -14.30 21.23 -4.03
CA ARG A 304 -15.19 20.81 -2.93
C ARG A 304 -16.08 21.94 -2.43
N VAL A 305 -17.38 21.66 -2.42
CA VAL A 305 -18.43 22.58 -1.97
C VAL A 305 -19.17 21.99 -0.78
N GLY A 306 -19.56 22.80 0.20
CA GLY A 306 -20.34 22.40 1.36
C GLY A 306 -19.70 22.74 2.71
N ALA A 307 -20.38 22.39 3.79
CA ALA A 307 -19.95 22.71 5.16
C ALA A 307 -18.62 22.02 5.54
N LEU A 308 -18.46 20.75 5.17
CA LEU A 308 -17.24 19.97 5.42
C LEU A 308 -16.03 20.55 4.68
N ALA A 309 -16.19 20.98 3.44
CA ALA A 309 -15.13 21.62 2.68
C ALA A 309 -14.71 22.98 3.28
N ARG A 310 -15.64 23.72 3.84
CA ARG A 310 -15.32 24.97 4.57
C ARG A 310 -14.52 24.68 5.84
N LEU A 311 -14.90 23.64 6.58
CA LEU A 311 -14.19 23.21 7.77
C LEU A 311 -12.78 22.74 7.44
N GLU A 312 -12.61 21.91 6.40
CA GLU A 312 -11.32 21.46 5.90
C GLU A 312 -10.42 22.66 5.51
N LYS A 313 -10.95 23.62 4.74
CA LYS A 313 -10.22 24.85 4.38
C LYS A 313 -9.82 25.67 5.60
N TYR A 314 -10.65 25.72 6.63
CA TYR A 314 -10.33 26.40 7.88
C TYR A 314 -9.16 25.71 8.60
N PHE A 315 -9.21 24.37 8.74
CA PHE A 315 -8.12 23.60 9.34
C PHE A 315 -6.83 23.69 8.55
N MET A 316 -6.89 23.64 7.22
CA MET A 316 -5.71 23.80 6.35
C MET A 316 -5.02 25.14 6.60
N LYS A 317 -5.76 26.23 6.77
CA LYS A 317 -5.18 27.56 7.05
C LYS A 317 -4.40 27.60 8.36
N ILE A 318 -4.74 26.74 9.33
CA ILE A 318 -4.08 26.67 10.63
C ILE A 318 -2.97 25.61 10.62
N LEU A 319 -3.26 24.40 10.15
CA LEU A 319 -2.39 23.23 10.30
C LEU A 319 -1.24 23.24 9.30
N VAL A 320 -1.49 23.64 8.04
CA VAL A 320 -0.44 23.66 7.02
C VAL A 320 0.70 24.63 7.35
N PRO A 321 0.49 25.88 7.79
CA PRO A 321 1.58 26.73 8.25
C PRO A 321 2.35 26.18 9.45
N LEU A 322 1.68 25.39 10.30
CA LEU A 322 2.30 24.77 11.47
C LEU A 322 3.02 23.44 11.16
N GLN A 323 2.92 22.93 9.94
CA GLN A 323 3.45 21.60 9.61
C GLN A 323 4.94 21.46 9.85
N ILE A 324 5.72 22.54 9.74
CA ILE A 324 7.16 22.53 10.03
C ILE A 324 7.45 22.10 11.49
N TYR A 325 6.55 22.38 12.42
CA TYR A 325 6.67 22.02 13.82
C TYR A 325 5.91 20.74 14.17
N THR A 326 4.81 20.46 13.48
CA THR A 326 3.89 19.36 13.81
C THR A 326 4.19 18.08 13.07
N PHE A 327 4.92 18.12 11.94
CA PHE A 327 5.19 16.96 11.11
C PHE A 327 5.79 15.79 11.91
N VAL A 328 6.95 15.99 12.55
CA VAL A 328 7.63 14.93 13.29
C VAL A 328 6.81 14.45 14.49
N PRO A 329 6.31 15.33 15.40
CA PRO A 329 5.49 14.88 16.51
C PRO A 329 4.24 14.10 16.09
N VAL A 330 3.53 14.55 15.06
CA VAL A 330 2.31 13.88 14.59
C VAL A 330 2.66 12.55 13.93
N ALA A 331 3.67 12.51 13.06
CA ALA A 331 4.11 11.27 12.41
C ALA A 331 4.53 10.22 13.46
N VAL A 332 5.29 10.64 14.47
CA VAL A 332 5.82 9.76 15.51
C VAL A 332 4.73 9.26 16.47
N LEU A 333 3.88 10.15 16.97
CA LEU A 333 2.94 9.80 18.05
C LEU A 333 1.57 9.34 17.52
N ILE A 334 1.09 9.93 16.42
CA ILE A 334 -0.26 9.69 15.91
C ILE A 334 -0.25 8.73 14.71
N GLY A 335 0.78 8.77 13.87
CA GLY A 335 0.84 8.02 12.62
C GLY A 335 0.56 6.53 12.80
N ARG A 336 1.18 5.88 13.80
CA ARG A 336 0.94 4.46 14.10
C ARG A 336 -0.50 4.19 14.55
N THR A 337 -1.02 4.99 15.47
CA THR A 337 -2.40 4.83 15.96
C THR A 337 -3.40 4.97 14.81
N ASN A 338 -3.22 5.96 13.96
CA ASN A 338 -4.02 6.16 12.75
C ASN A 338 -3.95 4.94 11.82
N LEU A 339 -2.76 4.41 11.59
CA LEU A 339 -2.56 3.23 10.74
C LEU A 339 -3.30 1.99 11.29
N HIS A 340 -3.32 1.79 12.61
CA HIS A 340 -4.09 0.72 13.25
C HIS A 340 -5.60 0.90 13.05
N ILE A 341 -6.11 2.13 13.21
CA ILE A 341 -7.52 2.45 13.01
C ILE A 341 -7.94 2.19 11.56
N ILE A 342 -7.20 2.72 10.60
CA ILE A 342 -7.48 2.53 9.17
C ILE A 342 -7.45 1.04 8.81
N SER A 343 -6.46 0.30 9.31
CA SER A 343 -6.33 -1.14 9.11
C SER A 343 -7.54 -1.92 9.63
N ALA A 344 -8.02 -1.59 10.83
CA ALA A 344 -9.18 -2.23 11.41
C ALA A 344 -10.45 -1.90 10.60
N CYS A 345 -10.66 -0.63 10.27
CA CYS A 345 -11.79 -0.19 9.43
C CYS A 345 -11.79 -0.88 8.07
N TYR A 346 -10.64 -0.97 7.40
CA TYR A 346 -10.50 -1.68 6.13
C TYR A 346 -10.87 -3.16 6.27
N ALA A 347 -10.32 -3.83 7.29
CA ALA A 347 -10.56 -5.25 7.51
C ALA A 347 -12.03 -5.56 7.82
N ILE A 348 -12.70 -4.71 8.61
CA ILE A 348 -14.13 -4.81 8.92
C ILE A 348 -14.96 -4.58 7.64
N LYS A 349 -14.70 -3.48 6.91
CA LYS A 349 -15.45 -3.10 5.72
C LYS A 349 -15.38 -4.15 4.62
N ASN A 350 -14.19 -4.73 4.42
CA ASN A 350 -13.93 -5.72 3.36
C ASN A 350 -14.06 -7.17 3.85
N PHE A 351 -14.57 -7.39 5.07
CA PHE A 351 -14.75 -8.73 5.65
C PHE A 351 -13.48 -9.59 5.64
N LYS A 352 -12.32 -8.97 5.90
CA LYS A 352 -11.02 -9.66 5.93
C LYS A 352 -10.81 -10.33 7.30
N VAL A 353 -11.51 -11.45 7.53
CA VAL A 353 -11.54 -12.15 8.84
C VAL A 353 -10.13 -12.53 9.32
N HIS A 354 -9.24 -12.97 8.42
CA HIS A 354 -7.87 -13.33 8.79
C HIS A 354 -7.06 -12.12 9.32
N ASP A 355 -7.24 -10.94 8.73
CA ASP A 355 -6.58 -9.72 9.22
C ASP A 355 -7.11 -9.32 10.60
N LEU A 356 -8.43 -9.41 10.80
CA LEU A 356 -9.04 -9.14 12.11
C LEU A 356 -8.53 -10.08 13.20
N LEU A 357 -8.40 -11.38 12.89
CA LEU A 357 -7.83 -12.36 13.83
C LEU A 357 -6.37 -12.06 14.16
N CYS A 358 -5.55 -11.73 13.17
CA CYS A 358 -4.15 -11.40 13.38
C CYS A 358 -3.98 -10.09 14.16
N GLN A 359 -4.79 -9.06 13.87
CA GLN A 359 -4.80 -7.81 14.64
C GLN A 359 -5.30 -8.04 16.07
N PHE A 360 -6.29 -8.91 16.27
CA PHE A 360 -6.73 -9.31 17.62
C PHE A 360 -5.60 -9.97 18.40
N LEU A 361 -4.85 -10.88 17.78
CA LEU A 361 -3.67 -11.51 18.41
C LEU A 361 -2.62 -10.46 18.79
N TYR A 362 -2.36 -9.49 17.91
CA TYR A 362 -1.47 -8.36 18.21
C TYR A 362 -1.95 -7.60 19.47
N TRP A 363 -3.20 -7.16 19.49
CA TRP A 363 -3.73 -6.41 20.62
C TRP A 363 -3.75 -7.25 21.92
N LEU A 364 -4.02 -8.55 21.82
CA LEU A 364 -4.03 -9.46 22.95
C LEU A 364 -2.66 -9.50 23.66
N TRP A 365 -1.56 -9.69 22.92
CA TRP A 365 -0.25 -9.76 23.55
C TRP A 365 0.26 -8.38 23.96
N PHE A 366 0.05 -7.35 23.13
CA PHE A 366 0.55 -6.01 23.42
C PHE A 366 -0.13 -5.39 24.65
N VAL A 367 -1.45 -5.54 24.76
CA VAL A 367 -2.21 -5.09 25.93
C VAL A 367 -1.81 -5.89 27.19
N LYS A 368 -1.57 -7.20 27.08
CA LYS A 368 -1.04 -8.00 28.21
C LYS A 368 0.30 -7.46 28.70
N VAL A 369 1.21 -7.09 27.81
CA VAL A 369 2.50 -6.47 28.20
C VAL A 369 2.25 -5.14 28.95
N ILE A 370 1.38 -4.29 28.43
CA ILE A 370 1.03 -3.01 29.10
C ILE A 370 0.42 -3.27 30.49
N LEU A 371 -0.51 -4.19 30.59
CA LEU A 371 -1.20 -4.50 31.88
C LEU A 371 -0.26 -5.15 32.91
N ALA A 372 0.79 -5.86 32.47
CA ALA A 372 1.81 -6.40 33.34
C ALA A 372 2.66 -5.31 34.05
N ILE A 373 2.64 -4.08 33.56
CA ILE A 373 3.29 -2.93 34.19
C ILE A 373 2.38 -2.41 35.31
N PRO A 374 2.80 -2.43 36.59
CA PRO A 374 1.90 -2.15 37.71
C PRO A 374 1.34 -0.73 37.72
N LEU A 375 2.18 0.28 37.52
CA LEU A 375 1.84 1.68 37.69
C LEU A 375 1.32 2.31 36.40
N LEU A 376 0.17 2.97 36.45
CA LEU A 376 -0.45 3.64 35.30
C LEU A 376 0.50 4.63 34.62
N ARG A 377 1.25 5.45 35.39
CA ARG A 377 2.24 6.39 34.84
C ARG A 377 3.32 5.67 34.02
N HIS A 378 3.74 4.47 34.42
CA HIS A 378 4.71 3.67 33.68
C HIS A 378 4.11 3.01 32.42
N ARG A 379 2.82 2.67 32.45
CA ARG A 379 2.08 2.20 31.24
C ARG A 379 2.02 3.30 30.19
N VAL A 380 1.67 4.52 30.60
CA VAL A 380 1.63 5.68 29.70
C VAL A 380 3.02 5.95 29.13
N TRP A 381 4.05 5.92 29.99
CA TRP A 381 5.44 6.10 29.58
C TRP A 381 5.91 5.02 28.61
N PHE A 382 5.57 3.75 28.88
CA PHE A 382 5.85 2.62 27.98
C PHE A 382 5.26 2.85 26.58
N VAL A 383 3.98 3.19 26.50
CA VAL A 383 3.31 3.45 25.22
C VAL A 383 3.95 4.62 24.50
N PHE A 384 4.25 5.72 25.22
CA PHE A 384 4.90 6.88 24.65
C PHE A 384 6.27 6.54 24.05
N ILE A 385 7.15 5.91 24.80
CA ILE A 385 8.50 5.54 24.31
C ILE A 385 8.41 4.54 23.15
N ASN A 386 7.56 3.54 23.27
CA ASN A 386 7.37 2.56 22.21
C ASN A 386 6.87 3.21 20.91
N HIS A 387 5.93 4.18 20.98
CA HIS A 387 5.49 4.95 19.83
C HIS A 387 6.58 5.84 19.27
N CYS A 388 7.38 6.48 20.10
CA CYS A 388 8.52 7.27 19.64
C CYS A 388 9.51 6.43 18.82
N VAL A 389 9.86 5.24 19.31
CA VAL A 389 10.79 4.35 18.61
C VAL A 389 10.23 3.89 17.27
N ILE A 390 8.97 3.43 17.25
CA ILE A 390 8.33 2.96 16.01
C ILE A 390 8.03 4.12 15.05
N GLY A 391 7.71 5.28 15.59
CA GLY A 391 7.38 6.47 14.80
C GLY A 391 8.52 6.97 13.91
N VAL A 392 9.78 6.66 14.25
CA VAL A 392 10.92 6.91 13.37
C VAL A 392 10.73 6.26 12.00
N LEU A 393 10.13 5.04 11.94
CA LEU A 393 9.79 4.39 10.69
C LEU A 393 8.88 5.25 9.80
N HIS A 394 7.85 5.87 10.38
CA HIS A 394 6.94 6.75 9.62
C HIS A 394 7.67 7.94 9.04
N VAL A 395 8.56 8.56 9.81
CA VAL A 395 9.37 9.67 9.32
C VAL A 395 10.28 9.23 8.18
N GLN A 396 10.96 8.08 8.32
CA GLN A 396 11.83 7.53 7.27
C GLN A 396 11.05 7.24 5.97
N LEU A 397 9.90 6.58 6.06
CA LEU A 397 9.08 6.26 4.89
C LEU A 397 8.63 7.52 4.16
N VAL A 398 8.14 8.52 4.90
CA VAL A 398 7.65 9.77 4.32
C VAL A 398 8.79 10.56 3.67
N LEU A 399 9.95 10.68 4.34
CA LEU A 399 11.11 11.41 3.80
C LEU A 399 11.65 10.80 2.51
N ASN A 400 11.69 9.48 2.40
CA ASN A 400 12.12 8.80 1.18
C ASN A 400 11.28 9.17 -0.04
N HIS A 401 10.01 9.50 0.18
CA HIS A 401 9.09 9.89 -0.87
C HIS A 401 9.08 11.38 -1.20
N PHE A 402 9.66 12.24 -0.36
CA PHE A 402 9.69 13.70 -0.59
C PHE A 402 10.88 14.17 -1.39
N ALA A 403 11.84 13.31 -1.67
CA ALA A 403 13.09 13.66 -2.36
C ALA A 403 12.92 14.03 -3.83
N VAL A 404 11.77 13.72 -4.46
CA VAL A 404 11.53 13.92 -5.90
C VAL A 404 10.25 14.74 -6.13
N GLU A 405 10.09 15.41 -7.26
CA GLU A 405 8.94 16.24 -7.61
C GLU A 405 7.65 15.40 -7.81
N CYS A 406 6.49 15.97 -7.48
CA CYS A 406 5.18 15.37 -7.73
C CYS A 406 4.64 15.78 -9.09
N PHE A 407 3.97 14.85 -9.79
CA PHE A 407 3.35 15.10 -11.09
C PHE A 407 1.86 14.82 -11.04
N THR A 408 1.06 15.67 -11.71
CA THR A 408 -0.37 15.43 -11.91
C THR A 408 -0.59 14.46 -13.07
N ALA A 409 -1.79 13.86 -13.14
CA ALA A 409 -2.14 12.98 -14.26
C ALA A 409 -2.06 13.71 -15.61
N GLU A 410 -2.42 15.01 -15.64
CA GLU A 410 -2.35 15.80 -16.86
C GLU A 410 -0.91 16.08 -17.31
N GLU A 411 0.00 16.32 -16.36
CA GLU A 411 1.44 16.47 -16.66
C GLU A 411 2.03 15.17 -17.18
N GLU A 412 1.62 14.04 -16.60
CA GLU A 412 2.03 12.71 -17.05
C GLU A 412 1.52 12.36 -18.46
N GLU A 413 0.35 12.84 -18.85
CA GLU A 413 -0.19 12.61 -20.20
C GLU A 413 0.46 13.52 -21.27
N GLY A 414 1.50 14.27 -20.92
CA GLY A 414 2.22 15.14 -21.87
C GLY A 414 1.42 16.36 -22.31
N LYS A 415 0.35 16.72 -21.56
CA LYS A 415 -0.45 17.93 -21.84
C LYS A 415 0.24 19.20 -21.36
N THR A 416 1.26 19.04 -20.50
CA THR A 416 2.07 20.18 -20.04
C THR A 416 3.45 20.06 -20.67
N ILE A 417 3.80 21.06 -21.49
CA ILE A 417 5.13 21.19 -22.07
C ILE A 417 6.07 21.72 -20.99
N THR A 418 7.17 21.04 -20.73
CA THR A 418 8.23 21.55 -19.85
C THR A 418 8.82 22.86 -20.39
N ARG A 419 9.47 23.66 -19.55
CA ARG A 419 10.10 24.94 -19.96
C ARG A 419 11.08 24.81 -21.14
N ASP A 420 11.60 23.61 -21.38
CA ASP A 420 12.51 23.28 -22.48
C ASP A 420 11.81 22.69 -23.73
N GLY A 421 10.46 22.67 -23.74
CA GLY A 421 9.66 22.23 -24.89
C GLY A 421 9.59 20.72 -25.09
N ARG A 422 10.12 19.93 -24.16
CA ARG A 422 10.05 18.48 -24.19
C ARG A 422 8.80 18.01 -23.45
N GLY A 423 7.96 17.19 -24.09
CA GLY A 423 6.84 16.54 -23.47
C GLY A 423 7.32 15.59 -22.35
N VAL A 424 6.74 15.72 -21.17
CA VAL A 424 7.07 14.87 -20.04
C VAL A 424 6.29 13.56 -20.17
N MET A 425 6.98 12.43 -20.29
CA MET A 425 6.33 11.12 -20.25
C MET A 425 6.11 10.69 -18.79
N PRO A 426 4.94 10.09 -18.48
CA PRO A 426 4.44 9.91 -17.10
C PRO A 426 5.40 9.27 -16.13
N TRP A 427 6.20 8.32 -16.56
CA TRP A 427 7.04 7.52 -15.67
C TRP A 427 8.54 7.85 -15.78
N ASP A 428 8.93 8.70 -16.72
CA ASP A 428 10.30 9.19 -16.84
C ASP A 428 10.75 9.98 -15.61
N HIS A 429 9.78 10.55 -14.88
CA HIS A 429 10.01 11.35 -13.68
C HIS A 429 9.82 10.60 -12.36
N GLN A 430 9.30 9.37 -12.38
CA GLN A 430 9.16 8.53 -11.19
C GLN A 430 10.45 7.77 -10.83
N GLN A 431 11.47 7.81 -11.69
CA GLN A 431 12.78 7.26 -11.40
C GLN A 431 13.64 8.33 -10.71
N PRO A 432 14.35 8.00 -9.63
CA PRO A 432 15.34 8.91 -9.08
C PRO A 432 16.37 9.20 -10.17
N HIS A 433 16.53 10.47 -10.51
CA HIS A 433 17.71 10.87 -11.28
C HIS A 433 18.94 10.37 -10.52
N PRO A 434 19.89 9.70 -11.18
CA PRO A 434 21.20 9.52 -10.57
C PRO A 434 21.68 10.93 -10.24
N THR A 435 21.87 11.20 -8.96
CA THR A 435 22.52 12.41 -8.49
C THR A 435 23.82 12.48 -9.27
N SER A 436 23.94 13.48 -10.13
CA SER A 436 25.23 13.86 -10.68
C SER A 436 26.09 14.27 -9.51
N THR A 437 26.91 13.33 -9.04
CA THR A 437 28.08 13.66 -8.23
C THR A 437 29.12 14.15 -9.21
N ASP A 438 29.17 15.45 -9.44
CA ASP A 438 30.40 16.16 -9.73
C ASP A 438 31.00 16.70 -8.42
#